data_e8c5feae16ef3b1ce6413af6e86f93b7
#
_entry.id   e8c5feae16ef3b1ce6413af6e86f93b7
#
_cell.length_a   1.000
_cell.length_b   1.000
_cell.length_c   1.000
_cell.angle_alpha   90.00
_cell.angle_beta   90.00
_cell.angle_gamma   90.00
#
_symmetry.space_group_name_H-M   'P 1'
#
loop_
_entity.id
_entity.type
_entity.pdbx_description
1 polymer ?
#
loop_
_entity_poly.entity_id
_entity_poly.type
_entity_poly.pdbx_seq_one_letter_code
_entity_poly.pdbx_strand_id
1 'polypeptide(L)'
;GPPVGLLLKYKATIGQHLQAGLTLENDPGEGYFTRYQKTGFDFLSAHISIHTDRFFQRILLGNYRLQWGQGLVAWGGFTSGKSEVVVGNEKSGKGFSPYTSADENNYLKGVALTLKPCRQVTADVFFSRKKTDGNIVQADTLAEEDLLSVSLYESGYHRNNNECRKKHPLEELTTGGAVHWNAPAFKLGLNALYYDFKPALMIGDRIYQQYNDTGHKRFLMSVDYKTSFRGIYWF
;
A
#
# COMPACT_ATOMS: atom_id res chain seq x y z
N GLY A 1 19.59 -9.73 -19.07
CA GLY A 1 20.16 -8.69 -18.19
C GLY A 1 21.41 -9.16 -17.48
N PRO A 2 22.14 -8.26 -16.79
CA PRO A 2 23.29 -8.65 -16.00
C PRO A 2 22.87 -9.51 -14.79
N PRO A 3 23.76 -10.41 -14.31
CA PRO A 3 23.43 -11.30 -13.19
C PRO A 3 23.48 -10.61 -11.81
N VAL A 4 23.58 -9.29 -11.77
CA VAL A 4 23.74 -8.49 -10.54
C VAL A 4 22.54 -7.57 -10.36
N GLY A 5 21.92 -7.63 -9.19
CA GLY A 5 20.91 -6.67 -8.78
C GLY A 5 21.55 -5.35 -8.31
N LEU A 6 20.88 -4.25 -8.53
CA LEU A 6 21.32 -2.93 -8.11
C LEU A 6 20.22 -2.24 -7.31
N LEU A 7 20.53 -1.86 -6.06
CA LEU A 7 19.67 -1.11 -5.18
C LEU A 7 20.35 0.21 -4.80
N LEU A 8 19.76 1.34 -5.19
CA LEU A 8 20.20 2.67 -4.80
C LEU A 8 19.13 3.33 -3.94
N LYS A 9 19.52 3.76 -2.74
CA LYS A 9 18.64 4.51 -1.83
C LYS A 9 19.28 5.84 -1.48
N TYR A 10 18.51 6.90 -1.66
CA TYR A 10 18.87 8.24 -1.25
C TYR A 10 17.82 8.79 -0.28
N LYS A 11 18.28 9.41 0.80
CA LYS A 11 17.43 10.06 1.79
C LYS A 11 18.03 11.42 2.14
N ALA A 12 17.24 12.47 2.02
CA ALA A 12 17.56 13.80 2.47
C ALA A 12 16.60 14.21 3.59
N THR A 13 17.13 14.85 4.63
CA THR A 13 16.33 15.38 5.74
C THR A 13 16.77 16.81 5.99
N ILE A 14 15.83 17.75 5.98
CA ILE A 14 16.07 19.18 6.19
C ILE A 14 15.34 19.59 7.47
N GLY A 15 16.10 19.81 8.52
CA GLY A 15 15.57 20.06 9.86
C GLY A 15 14.72 18.89 10.34
N GLN A 16 13.65 19.19 11.09
CA GLN A 16 12.70 18.21 11.61
C GLN A 16 11.43 18.11 10.75
N HIS A 17 11.31 18.97 9.74
CA HIS A 17 10.05 19.21 9.03
C HIS A 17 9.98 18.59 7.64
N LEU A 18 11.10 18.45 6.94
CA LEU A 18 11.11 17.96 5.56
C LEU A 18 11.99 16.72 5.41
N GLN A 19 11.44 15.68 4.86
CA GLN A 19 12.15 14.48 4.44
C GLN A 19 11.82 14.18 2.97
N ALA A 20 12.81 13.93 2.16
CA ALA A 20 12.68 13.41 0.81
C ALA A 20 13.45 12.11 0.66
N GLY A 21 12.98 11.20 -0.16
CA GLY A 21 13.65 9.94 -0.43
C GLY A 21 13.42 9.45 -1.85
N LEU A 22 14.40 8.71 -2.34
CA LEU A 22 14.39 8.04 -3.64
C LEU A 22 14.91 6.62 -3.45
N THR A 23 14.23 5.66 -4.02
CA THR A 23 14.67 4.25 -4.10
C THR A 23 14.61 3.83 -5.56
N LEU A 24 15.71 3.33 -6.08
CA LEU A 24 15.85 2.77 -7.41
C LEU A 24 16.32 1.33 -7.25
N GLU A 25 15.66 0.41 -7.96
CA GLU A 25 15.98 -1.01 -7.85
C GLU A 25 15.91 -1.67 -9.21
N ASN A 26 16.75 -2.69 -9.38
CA ASN A 26 16.79 -3.55 -10.54
C ASN A 26 17.22 -4.94 -10.11
N ASP A 27 16.42 -5.94 -10.39
CA ASP A 27 16.68 -7.32 -9.99
C ASP A 27 17.75 -8.00 -10.87
N PRO A 28 18.42 -9.04 -10.35
CA PRO A 28 19.36 -9.84 -11.14
C PRO A 28 18.66 -10.44 -12.37
N GLY A 29 19.23 -10.20 -13.54
CA GLY A 29 18.71 -10.68 -14.81
C GLY A 29 17.84 -9.68 -15.58
N GLU A 30 17.50 -8.56 -14.99
CA GLU A 30 16.77 -7.49 -15.65
C GLU A 30 17.70 -6.60 -16.49
N GLY A 31 17.17 -6.10 -17.60
CA GLY A 31 17.95 -5.28 -18.53
C GLY A 31 17.85 -3.80 -18.21
N TYR A 32 18.98 -3.09 -18.24
CA TYR A 32 19.01 -1.63 -18.16
C TYR A 32 18.68 -1.01 -19.51
N PHE A 33 17.84 0.06 -19.54
CA PHE A 33 17.49 0.82 -20.75
C PHE A 33 16.97 -0.04 -21.90
N THR A 34 16.07 -0.97 -21.60
CA THR A 34 15.42 -1.82 -22.60
C THR A 34 14.16 -1.18 -23.18
N ARG A 35 13.54 -1.83 -24.19
CA ARG A 35 12.24 -1.41 -24.74
C ARG A 35 11.14 -1.29 -23.65
N TYR A 36 11.20 -2.11 -22.63
CA TYR A 36 10.23 -2.17 -21.53
C TYR A 36 10.64 -1.33 -20.32
N GLN A 37 11.90 -0.92 -20.23
CA GLN A 37 12.51 -0.27 -19.07
C GLN A 37 13.33 0.94 -19.51
N LYS A 38 12.61 2.04 -19.82
CA LYS A 38 13.21 3.26 -20.38
C LYS A 38 14.04 4.06 -19.36
N THR A 39 13.72 3.93 -18.09
CA THR A 39 14.37 4.68 -16.99
C THR A 39 15.65 4.02 -16.49
N GLY A 40 15.98 2.81 -16.96
CA GLY A 40 17.16 2.06 -16.54
C GLY A 40 16.99 1.27 -15.24
N PHE A 41 15.92 1.51 -14.48
CA PHE A 41 15.58 0.78 -13.26
C PHE A 41 14.17 0.23 -13.37
N ASP A 42 13.96 -1.00 -12.88
CA ASP A 42 12.66 -1.64 -12.93
C ASP A 42 11.70 -1.01 -11.95
N PHE A 43 12.16 -0.78 -10.74
CA PHE A 43 11.41 -0.08 -9.72
C PHE A 43 11.97 1.31 -9.41
N LEU A 44 11.07 2.27 -9.33
CA LEU A 44 11.36 3.64 -8.93
C LEU A 44 10.33 4.11 -7.91
N SER A 45 10.78 4.42 -6.71
CA SER A 45 9.97 4.98 -5.63
C SER A 45 10.55 6.31 -5.17
N ALA A 46 9.71 7.33 -5.09
CA ALA A 46 10.09 8.63 -4.56
C ALA A 46 9.02 9.16 -3.62
N HIS A 47 9.44 9.89 -2.58
CA HIS A 47 8.53 10.52 -1.65
C HIS A 47 9.06 11.84 -1.11
N ILE A 48 8.12 12.70 -0.74
CA ILE A 48 8.37 13.91 0.06
C ILE A 48 7.40 13.89 1.24
N SER A 49 7.92 14.03 2.46
CA SER A 49 7.14 14.08 3.70
C SER A 49 7.42 15.38 4.44
N ILE A 50 6.37 16.15 4.67
CA ILE A 50 6.40 17.41 5.41
C ILE A 50 5.70 17.17 6.75
N HIS A 51 6.35 17.53 7.83
CA HIS A 51 5.81 17.45 9.19
C HIS A 51 5.65 18.85 9.76
N THR A 52 4.52 19.08 10.38
CA THR A 52 4.28 20.33 11.13
C THR A 52 3.60 20.02 12.46
N ASP A 53 3.74 20.92 13.44
CA ASP A 53 3.08 20.80 14.75
C ASP A 53 1.72 21.51 14.81
N ARG A 54 1.17 21.82 13.62
CA ARG A 54 -0.09 22.55 13.44
C ARG A 54 -1.22 21.63 13.01
N PHE A 55 -2.31 22.20 12.53
CA PHE A 55 -3.49 21.52 12.02
C PHE A 55 -3.12 20.44 10.97
N PHE A 56 -2.26 20.76 10.00
CA PHE A 56 -1.69 19.78 9.06
C PHE A 56 -0.47 19.12 9.69
N GLN A 57 -0.66 18.02 10.41
CA GLN A 57 0.42 17.36 11.12
C GLN A 57 1.42 16.69 10.15
N ARG A 58 0.92 16.10 9.06
CA ARG A 58 1.77 15.49 8.03
C ARG A 58 1.14 15.65 6.65
N ILE A 59 1.99 16.00 5.68
CA ILE A 59 1.68 15.95 4.25
C ILE A 59 2.69 15.02 3.61
N LEU A 60 2.22 14.03 2.86
CA LEU A 60 3.08 13.05 2.22
C LEU A 60 2.71 12.93 0.76
N LEU A 61 3.70 13.11 -0.13
CA LEU A 61 3.56 13.04 -1.58
C LEU A 61 4.45 11.93 -2.13
N GLY A 62 3.98 11.24 -3.17
CA GLY A 62 4.70 10.16 -3.82
C GLY A 62 4.35 8.79 -3.27
N ASN A 63 5.35 7.94 -2.99
CA ASN A 63 5.13 6.58 -2.53
C ASN A 63 5.09 6.49 -1.00
N TYR A 64 4.06 5.85 -0.44
CA TYR A 64 3.85 5.75 1.00
C TYR A 64 3.21 4.43 1.41
N ARG A 65 3.25 4.14 2.70
CA ARG A 65 2.54 3.05 3.38
C ARG A 65 1.47 3.59 4.27
N LEU A 66 0.47 2.76 4.50
CA LEU A 66 -0.65 3.03 5.38
C LEU A 66 -0.80 1.91 6.41
N GLN A 67 -0.95 2.29 7.69
CA GLN A 67 -1.21 1.37 8.80
C GLN A 67 -2.23 2.00 9.73
N TRP A 68 -3.47 1.52 9.70
CA TRP A 68 -4.54 2.01 10.56
C TRP A 68 -4.99 0.97 11.58
N GLY A 69 -5.19 1.42 12.82
CA GLY A 69 -5.74 0.62 13.90
C GLY A 69 -5.06 -0.72 14.10
N GLN A 70 -5.83 -1.78 14.16
CA GLN A 70 -5.36 -3.17 14.26
C GLN A 70 -5.05 -3.82 12.89
N GLY A 71 -5.15 -3.06 11.80
CA GLY A 71 -4.84 -3.55 10.45
C GLY A 71 -5.96 -4.38 9.80
N LEU A 72 -7.21 -4.17 10.18
CA LEU A 72 -8.35 -4.89 9.61
C LEU A 72 -8.62 -4.51 8.16
N VAL A 73 -8.49 -3.23 7.81
CA VAL A 73 -8.73 -2.73 6.44
C VAL A 73 -7.47 -2.25 5.75
N ALA A 74 -6.46 -1.78 6.50
CA ALA A 74 -5.23 -1.25 5.91
C ALA A 74 -4.01 -1.57 6.76
N TRP A 75 -3.11 -2.37 6.20
CA TRP A 75 -1.82 -2.65 6.81
C TRP A 75 -0.74 -2.87 5.74
N GLY A 76 0.02 -1.85 5.46
CA GLY A 76 1.20 -1.94 4.60
C GLY A 76 2.47 -2.19 5.40
N GLY A 77 3.24 -3.22 5.03
CA GLY A 77 4.53 -3.54 5.62
C GLY A 77 4.55 -4.82 6.44
N PHE A 78 5.67 -5.03 7.13
CA PHE A 78 5.91 -6.25 7.90
C PHE A 78 4.89 -6.42 9.04
N THR A 79 4.34 -7.61 9.15
CA THR A 79 3.55 -8.06 10.29
C THR A 79 4.30 -9.19 10.97
N SER A 80 4.51 -9.08 12.27
CA SER A 80 4.91 -10.24 13.07
C SER A 80 3.86 -11.33 12.92
N GLY A 81 4.29 -12.57 12.76
CA GLY A 81 3.39 -13.72 12.77
C GLY A 81 2.62 -13.84 14.08
N LYS A 82 1.87 -14.92 14.22
CA LYS A 82 1.18 -15.25 15.49
C LYS A 82 2.20 -15.34 16.63
N SER A 83 1.91 -14.65 17.73
CA SER A 83 2.73 -14.65 18.94
C SER A 83 1.98 -15.42 20.03
N GLU A 84 2.71 -16.20 20.82
CA GLU A 84 2.18 -16.84 22.03
C GLU A 84 1.92 -15.80 23.14
N VAL A 85 2.55 -14.63 23.04
CA VAL A 85 2.36 -13.55 24.00
C VAL A 85 1.18 -12.70 23.56
N VAL A 86 0.11 -12.68 24.35
CA VAL A 86 -1.15 -11.97 24.07
C VAL A 86 -0.91 -10.48 23.76
N VAL A 87 -0.03 -9.82 24.49
CA VAL A 87 0.33 -8.41 24.27
C VAL A 87 1.02 -8.18 22.92
N GLY A 88 1.71 -9.19 22.39
CA GLY A 88 2.36 -9.15 21.06
C GLY A 88 1.39 -9.23 19.89
N ASN A 89 0.14 -9.58 20.13
CA ASN A 89 -0.90 -9.66 19.10
C ASN A 89 -1.57 -8.30 18.80
N GLU A 90 -1.41 -7.34 19.71
CA GLU A 90 -1.88 -5.97 19.47
C GLU A 90 -1.04 -5.29 18.39
N LYS A 91 -1.68 -4.87 17.32
CA LYS A 91 -1.05 -4.00 16.32
C LYS A 91 -1.31 -2.54 16.67
N SER A 92 -0.32 -1.70 16.46
CA SER A 92 -0.46 -0.25 16.64
C SER A 92 -0.13 0.44 15.32
N GLY A 93 -1.15 0.87 14.61
CA GLY A 93 -1.01 1.58 13.34
C GLY A 93 -0.24 2.88 13.52
N LYS A 94 0.73 3.13 12.63
CA LYS A 94 1.56 4.36 12.61
C LYS A 94 1.00 5.44 11.70
N GLY A 95 -0.20 5.24 11.12
CA GLY A 95 -0.75 6.10 10.08
C GLY A 95 0.04 6.00 8.79
N PHE A 96 0.25 7.14 8.13
CA PHE A 96 1.07 7.20 6.92
C PHE A 96 2.56 7.22 7.24
N SER A 97 3.34 6.51 6.44
CA SER A 97 4.80 6.57 6.48
C SER A 97 5.39 6.52 5.06
N PRO A 98 6.53 7.18 4.82
CA PRO A 98 7.21 7.11 3.53
C PRO A 98 7.53 5.67 3.14
N TYR A 99 7.41 5.37 1.85
CA TYR A 99 7.82 4.08 1.32
C TYR A 99 9.31 4.08 0.99
N THR A 100 10.06 3.16 1.58
CA THR A 100 11.51 3.02 1.43
C THR A 100 11.95 1.60 1.09
N SER A 101 10.99 0.69 0.83
CA SER A 101 11.27 -0.67 0.38
C SER A 101 11.51 -0.71 -1.11
N ALA A 102 12.08 -1.79 -1.58
CA ALA A 102 12.21 -2.16 -2.98
C ALA A 102 11.06 -3.09 -3.46
N ASP A 103 10.10 -3.43 -2.60
CA ASP A 103 8.93 -4.23 -2.97
C ASP A 103 8.02 -3.42 -3.90
N GLU A 104 7.78 -3.94 -5.10
CA GLU A 104 7.07 -3.26 -6.18
C GLU A 104 5.54 -3.25 -6.02
N ASN A 105 5.00 -4.03 -5.10
CA ASN A 105 3.56 -4.23 -4.96
C ASN A 105 2.95 -3.52 -3.74
N ASN A 106 3.65 -3.51 -2.61
CA ASN A 106 3.08 -3.15 -1.31
C ASN A 106 3.24 -1.66 -0.94
N TYR A 107 2.87 -0.76 -1.84
CA TYR A 107 2.87 0.69 -1.60
C TYR A 107 1.61 1.36 -2.15
N LEU A 108 1.35 2.57 -1.69
CA LEU A 108 0.39 3.51 -2.24
C LEU A 108 1.16 4.66 -2.90
N LYS A 109 0.61 5.25 -3.98
CA LYS A 109 1.26 6.31 -4.74
C LYS A 109 0.29 7.47 -4.98
N GLY A 110 0.61 8.63 -4.45
CA GLY A 110 -0.23 9.80 -4.57
C GLY A 110 -0.01 10.80 -3.44
N VAL A 111 -1.08 11.14 -2.73
CA VAL A 111 -1.10 12.15 -1.67
C VAL A 111 -1.74 11.58 -0.41
N ALA A 112 -1.15 11.86 0.75
CA ALA A 112 -1.70 11.54 2.05
C ALA A 112 -1.55 12.72 3.02
N LEU A 113 -2.60 12.97 3.81
CA LEU A 113 -2.69 14.05 4.77
C LEU A 113 -3.09 13.51 6.13
N THR A 114 -2.35 13.92 7.16
CA THR A 114 -2.75 13.73 8.56
C THR A 114 -3.09 15.09 9.14
N LEU A 115 -4.31 15.22 9.61
CA LEU A 115 -4.86 16.41 10.23
C LEU A 115 -4.99 16.21 11.73
N LYS A 116 -4.77 17.26 12.51
CA LYS A 116 -4.95 17.26 13.96
C LYS A 116 -5.85 18.42 14.37
N PRO A 117 -7.19 18.27 14.21
CA PRO A 117 -8.15 19.31 14.51
C PRO A 117 -8.11 19.75 15.98
N CYS A 118 -7.86 18.81 16.89
CA CYS A 118 -7.66 19.09 18.31
C CYS A 118 -6.67 18.07 18.92
N ARG A 119 -6.33 18.26 20.19
CA ARG A 119 -5.30 17.46 20.87
C ARG A 119 -5.62 15.95 20.91
N GLN A 120 -6.88 15.61 20.95
CA GLN A 120 -7.35 14.21 21.09
C GLN A 120 -7.76 13.56 19.77
N VAL A 121 -7.94 14.33 18.70
CA VAL A 121 -8.44 13.82 17.42
C VAL A 121 -7.37 13.95 16.35
N THR A 122 -7.16 12.84 15.63
CA THR A 122 -6.36 12.80 14.40
C THR A 122 -7.26 12.31 13.27
N ALA A 123 -7.21 12.95 12.12
CA ALA A 123 -7.93 12.54 10.93
C ALA A 123 -6.93 12.34 9.80
N ASP A 124 -7.02 11.20 9.15
CA ASP A 124 -6.22 10.81 8.00
C ASP A 124 -7.09 10.80 6.75
N VAL A 125 -6.58 11.32 5.63
CA VAL A 125 -7.20 11.20 4.32
C VAL A 125 -6.14 10.95 3.27
N PHE A 126 -6.44 10.16 2.24
CA PHE A 126 -5.50 9.92 1.18
C PHE A 126 -6.16 9.60 -0.16
N PHE A 127 -5.37 9.79 -1.19
CA PHE A 127 -5.65 9.39 -2.56
C PHE A 127 -4.41 8.72 -3.14
N SER A 128 -4.60 7.55 -3.74
CA SER A 128 -3.54 6.77 -4.40
C SER A 128 -4.01 6.29 -5.75
N ARG A 129 -3.18 6.45 -6.76
CA ARG A 129 -3.36 5.86 -8.08
C ARG A 129 -2.03 5.26 -8.53
N LYS A 130 -2.01 3.96 -8.72
CA LYS A 130 -0.82 3.23 -9.18
C LYS A 130 -1.17 2.21 -10.24
N LYS A 131 -0.15 1.76 -10.95
CA LYS A 131 -0.23 0.58 -11.81
C LYS A 131 0.47 -0.57 -11.12
N THR A 132 -0.12 -1.75 -11.17
CA THR A 132 0.35 -2.96 -10.50
C THR A 132 0.51 -4.07 -11.53
N ASP A 133 1.45 -4.95 -11.30
CA ASP A 133 1.73 -6.08 -12.16
C ASP A 133 0.63 -7.14 -12.07
N GLY A 134 0.35 -7.79 -13.19
CA GLY A 134 -0.72 -8.76 -13.26
C GLY A 134 -0.64 -9.69 -14.46
N ASN A 135 -1.27 -10.83 -14.32
CA ASN A 135 -1.48 -11.75 -15.45
C ASN A 135 -2.81 -11.41 -16.11
N ILE A 136 -2.77 -11.04 -17.38
CA ILE A 136 -3.98 -10.81 -18.17
C ILE A 136 -4.59 -12.18 -18.49
N VAL A 137 -5.84 -12.37 -18.12
CA VAL A 137 -6.65 -13.54 -18.45
C VAL A 137 -7.74 -13.05 -19.40
N GLN A 138 -7.72 -13.51 -20.64
CA GLN A 138 -8.84 -13.30 -21.56
C GLN A 138 -9.95 -14.30 -21.19
N ALA A 139 -11.15 -13.79 -20.93
CA ALA A 139 -12.30 -14.67 -20.81
C ALA A 139 -12.72 -15.12 -22.24
N ASP A 140 -12.70 -16.43 -22.47
CA ASP A 140 -13.18 -17.08 -23.69
C ASP A 140 -14.72 -17.07 -23.78
N THR A 141 -15.34 -15.90 -23.66
CA THR A 141 -16.79 -15.76 -23.84
C THR A 141 -17.09 -14.88 -25.04
N LEU A 142 -17.93 -15.43 -25.92
CA LEU A 142 -18.48 -14.79 -27.14
C LEU A 142 -19.39 -13.57 -26.87
N ALA A 143 -19.23 -12.88 -25.77
CA ALA A 143 -19.98 -11.68 -25.43
C ALA A 143 -19.16 -10.42 -25.76
N GLU A 144 -19.79 -9.49 -26.43
CA GLU A 144 -19.27 -8.30 -27.14
C GLU A 144 -18.55 -7.22 -26.29
N GLU A 145 -18.11 -7.50 -25.08
CA GLU A 145 -17.18 -6.64 -24.35
C GLU A 145 -15.99 -7.49 -23.94
N ASP A 146 -14.79 -7.12 -24.40
CA ASP A 146 -13.51 -7.68 -23.97
C ASP A 146 -13.36 -7.54 -22.46
N LEU A 147 -13.92 -8.47 -21.69
CA LEU A 147 -13.74 -8.59 -20.25
C LEU A 147 -12.30 -9.06 -20.00
N LEU A 148 -11.36 -8.14 -20.15
CA LEU A 148 -10.01 -8.30 -19.67
C LEU A 148 -10.08 -8.37 -18.14
N SER A 149 -9.64 -9.47 -17.62
CA SER A 149 -9.49 -9.65 -16.18
C SER A 149 -8.03 -9.92 -15.84
N VAL A 150 -7.63 -9.53 -14.66
CA VAL A 150 -6.23 -9.58 -14.23
C VAL A 150 -6.14 -10.27 -12.89
N SER A 151 -5.23 -11.24 -12.77
CA SER A 151 -4.78 -11.75 -11.48
C SER A 151 -3.49 -11.04 -11.07
N LEU A 152 -3.30 -10.80 -9.78
CA LEU A 152 -2.10 -10.15 -9.25
C LEU A 152 -0.84 -10.99 -9.55
N TYR A 153 0.25 -10.33 -9.93
CA TYR A 153 1.56 -10.93 -10.13
C TYR A 153 2.51 -10.41 -9.06
N GLU A 154 2.74 -11.21 -8.03
CA GLU A 154 3.43 -10.77 -6.81
C GLU A 154 4.96 -10.86 -6.88
N SER A 155 5.53 -11.52 -7.89
CA SER A 155 6.98 -11.77 -7.93
C SER A 155 7.82 -10.55 -8.30
N GLY A 156 7.24 -9.56 -9.01
CA GLY A 156 7.95 -8.34 -9.43
C GLY A 156 9.04 -8.53 -10.50
N TYR A 157 9.33 -9.76 -10.95
CA TYR A 157 10.43 -10.00 -11.90
C TYR A 157 10.08 -9.69 -13.35
N HIS A 158 10.97 -8.94 -14.04
CA HIS A 158 10.83 -8.55 -15.45
C HIS A 158 12.07 -8.92 -16.29
N ARG A 159 12.58 -10.15 -16.14
CA ARG A 159 13.83 -10.64 -16.73
C ARG A 159 13.69 -11.09 -18.18
N ASN A 160 12.49 -11.50 -18.59
CA ASN A 160 12.20 -12.02 -19.92
C ASN A 160 10.93 -11.38 -20.53
N ASN A 161 10.72 -11.57 -21.84
CA ASN A 161 9.59 -10.97 -22.56
C ASN A 161 8.22 -11.35 -21.99
N ASN A 162 8.06 -12.54 -21.42
CA ASN A 162 6.80 -12.99 -20.83
C ASN A 162 6.54 -12.30 -19.49
N GLU A 163 7.56 -12.11 -18.67
CA GLU A 163 7.49 -11.35 -17.42
C GLU A 163 7.23 -9.86 -17.71
N CYS A 164 7.95 -9.28 -18.68
CA CYS A 164 7.75 -7.88 -19.08
C CYS A 164 6.33 -7.56 -19.58
N ARG A 165 5.61 -8.53 -20.17
CA ARG A 165 4.20 -8.35 -20.59
C ARG A 165 3.24 -8.25 -19.41
N LYS A 166 3.65 -8.70 -18.22
CA LYS A 166 2.86 -8.64 -16.99
C LYS A 166 3.02 -7.32 -16.25
N LYS A 167 3.92 -6.45 -16.73
CA LYS A 167 4.21 -5.18 -16.11
C LYS A 167 3.05 -4.20 -16.29
N HIS A 168 2.49 -3.75 -15.18
CA HIS A 168 1.53 -2.66 -15.09
C HIS A 168 0.19 -2.81 -15.87
N PRO A 169 -0.38 -4.00 -16.09
CA PRO A 169 -1.66 -4.13 -16.78
C PRO A 169 -2.86 -3.70 -15.90
N LEU A 170 -2.69 -3.67 -14.58
CA LEU A 170 -3.74 -3.34 -13.63
C LEU A 170 -3.55 -1.91 -13.09
N GLU A 171 -4.56 -1.08 -13.25
CA GLU A 171 -4.64 0.22 -12.61
C GLU A 171 -5.43 0.10 -11.30
N GLU A 172 -4.83 0.52 -10.20
CA GLU A 172 -5.43 0.55 -8.86
C GLU A 172 -5.62 2.00 -8.42
N LEU A 173 -6.86 2.38 -8.18
CA LEU A 173 -7.21 3.61 -7.50
C LEU A 173 -7.68 3.26 -6.10
N THR A 174 -7.02 3.83 -5.10
CA THR A 174 -7.37 3.64 -3.69
C THR A 174 -7.52 4.99 -3.02
N THR A 175 -8.62 5.18 -2.32
CA THR A 175 -8.85 6.37 -1.51
C THR A 175 -9.48 6.00 -0.18
N GLY A 176 -9.34 6.85 0.80
CA GLY A 176 -9.92 6.55 2.11
C GLY A 176 -9.63 7.61 3.15
N GLY A 177 -10.19 7.37 4.32
CA GLY A 177 -9.99 8.21 5.48
C GLY A 177 -10.14 7.43 6.78
N ALA A 178 -9.55 7.99 7.82
CA ALA A 178 -9.69 7.48 9.17
C ALA A 178 -9.83 8.64 10.17
N VAL A 179 -10.55 8.38 11.24
CA VAL A 179 -10.65 9.31 12.38
C VAL A 179 -10.29 8.53 13.64
N HIS A 180 -9.29 9.00 14.34
CA HIS A 180 -8.83 8.41 15.59
C HIS A 180 -9.04 9.39 16.75
N TRP A 181 -9.81 8.96 17.73
CA TRP A 181 -9.99 9.67 18.99
C TRP A 181 -9.15 9.02 20.08
N ASN A 182 -8.23 9.80 20.65
CA ASN A 182 -7.25 9.36 21.63
C ASN A 182 -7.50 10.06 22.97
N ALA A 183 -8.34 9.47 23.82
CA ALA A 183 -8.51 9.87 25.21
C ALA A 183 -7.53 9.09 26.12
N PRO A 184 -7.25 9.57 27.34
CA PRO A 184 -6.26 8.92 28.23
C PRO A 184 -6.55 7.45 28.54
N ALA A 185 -7.81 7.08 28.71
CA ALA A 185 -8.23 5.71 29.07
C ALA A 185 -8.86 4.93 27.92
N PHE A 186 -9.17 5.57 26.80
CA PHE A 186 -9.90 4.98 25.69
C PHE A 186 -9.42 5.53 24.36
N LYS A 187 -9.18 4.66 23.39
CA LYS A 187 -8.89 5.03 22.01
C LYS A 187 -9.94 4.38 21.11
N LEU A 188 -10.39 5.13 20.12
CA LEU A 188 -11.34 4.68 19.12
C LEU A 188 -10.84 5.09 17.74
N GLY A 189 -10.87 4.16 16.80
CA GLY A 189 -10.56 4.37 15.38
C GLY A 189 -11.74 3.99 14.50
N LEU A 190 -12.07 4.84 13.54
CA LEU A 190 -13.01 4.57 12.46
C LEU A 190 -12.24 4.69 11.16
N ASN A 191 -12.24 3.65 10.33
CA ASN A 191 -11.46 3.60 9.10
C ASN A 191 -12.37 3.20 7.94
N ALA A 192 -12.18 3.84 6.78
CA ALA A 192 -12.90 3.54 5.55
C ALA A 192 -11.97 3.59 4.35
N LEU A 193 -12.06 2.59 3.47
CA LEU A 193 -11.30 2.48 2.24
C LEU A 193 -12.22 2.19 1.05
N TYR A 194 -11.89 2.78 -0.07
CA TYR A 194 -12.48 2.50 -1.36
C TYR A 194 -11.41 2.15 -2.36
N TYR A 195 -11.62 1.04 -3.09
CA TYR A 195 -10.77 0.58 -4.18
C TYR A 195 -11.55 0.57 -5.49
N ASP A 196 -10.87 0.93 -6.58
CA ASP A 196 -11.35 0.75 -7.95
C ASP A 196 -10.21 0.16 -8.80
N PHE A 197 -10.44 -1.03 -9.36
CA PHE A 197 -9.47 -1.77 -10.16
C PHE A 197 -9.89 -1.76 -11.64
N LYS A 198 -8.94 -1.48 -12.53
CA LYS A 198 -9.16 -1.48 -13.98
C LYS A 198 -8.00 -2.22 -14.68
N PRO A 199 -8.28 -3.33 -15.38
CA PRO A 199 -9.54 -4.07 -15.46
C PRO A 199 -9.93 -4.76 -14.14
N ALA A 200 -11.07 -5.50 -14.14
CA ALA A 200 -11.55 -6.20 -12.95
C ALA A 200 -10.56 -7.25 -12.47
N LEU A 201 -10.49 -7.43 -11.15
CA LEU A 201 -9.79 -8.57 -10.57
C LEU A 201 -10.59 -9.84 -10.79
N MET A 202 -9.94 -10.89 -11.28
CA MET A 202 -10.52 -12.24 -11.39
C MET A 202 -10.05 -13.16 -10.27
N ILE A 203 -10.95 -14.07 -9.91
CA ILE A 203 -10.61 -15.25 -9.11
C ILE A 203 -10.02 -16.31 -10.04
N GLY A 204 -9.00 -17.04 -9.57
CA GLY A 204 -8.59 -18.28 -10.21
C GLY A 204 -9.64 -19.39 -9.97
N ASP A 205 -9.70 -20.36 -10.89
CA ASP A 205 -10.69 -21.47 -10.86
C ASP A 205 -10.49 -22.48 -9.73
N ARG A 206 -9.58 -22.26 -8.82
CA ARG A 206 -9.28 -23.20 -7.74
C ARG A 206 -10.27 -23.02 -6.58
N ILE A 207 -10.73 -24.12 -5.99
CA ILE A 207 -11.74 -24.17 -4.92
C ILE A 207 -11.39 -23.25 -3.74
N TYR A 208 -10.11 -23.17 -3.35
CA TYR A 208 -9.67 -22.30 -2.26
C TYR A 208 -9.65 -20.80 -2.63
N GLN A 209 -9.78 -20.47 -3.89
CA GLN A 209 -9.81 -19.10 -4.40
C GLN A 209 -11.24 -18.55 -4.56
N GLN A 210 -12.26 -19.40 -4.39
CA GLN A 210 -13.68 -18.99 -4.54
C GLN A 210 -14.12 -17.84 -3.61
N TYR A 211 -13.39 -17.64 -2.52
CA TYR A 211 -13.63 -16.56 -1.56
C TYR A 211 -12.69 -15.36 -1.75
N ASN A 212 -11.80 -15.41 -2.75
CA ASN A 212 -10.97 -14.28 -3.08
C ASN A 212 -11.84 -13.18 -3.66
N ASP A 213 -11.41 -11.99 -3.44
CA ASP A 213 -12.09 -10.80 -3.91
C ASP A 213 -12.09 -10.67 -5.44
N THR A 214 -13.26 -10.36 -6.03
CA THR A 214 -13.45 -10.11 -7.46
C THR A 214 -14.10 -8.78 -7.73
N GLY A 215 -14.01 -8.33 -8.98
CA GLY A 215 -14.71 -7.17 -9.49
C GLY A 215 -13.87 -5.90 -9.50
N HIS A 216 -14.54 -4.79 -9.82
CA HIS A 216 -13.88 -3.51 -10.01
C HIS A 216 -13.78 -2.69 -8.73
N LYS A 217 -14.86 -2.66 -7.94
CA LYS A 217 -15.02 -1.68 -6.85
C LYS A 217 -15.24 -2.36 -5.53
N ARG A 218 -14.64 -1.81 -4.48
CA ARG A 218 -14.77 -2.29 -3.11
C ARG A 218 -14.82 -1.16 -2.13
N PHE A 219 -15.64 -1.35 -1.12
CA PHE A 219 -15.72 -0.46 0.02
C PHE A 219 -15.53 -1.28 1.30
N LEU A 220 -14.56 -0.88 2.11
CA LEU A 220 -14.21 -1.54 3.36
C LEU A 220 -14.30 -0.54 4.51
N MET A 221 -14.88 -0.96 5.62
CA MET A 221 -14.91 -0.18 6.86
C MET A 221 -14.44 -1.04 8.03
N SER A 222 -13.82 -0.39 9.01
CA SER A 222 -13.52 -1.02 10.29
C SER A 222 -13.63 -0.03 11.44
N VAL A 223 -13.91 -0.59 12.60
CA VAL A 223 -13.86 0.08 13.89
C VAL A 223 -12.81 -0.63 14.71
N ASP A 224 -11.91 0.11 15.30
CA ASP A 224 -10.95 -0.40 16.27
C ASP A 224 -11.04 0.40 17.57
N TYR A 225 -10.80 -0.27 18.68
CA TYR A 225 -10.78 0.37 19.98
C TYR A 225 -9.67 -0.20 20.85
N LYS A 226 -9.27 0.59 21.83
CA LYS A 226 -8.34 0.16 22.87
C LYS A 226 -8.71 0.83 24.19
N THR A 227 -8.82 0.05 25.23
CA THR A 227 -9.09 0.55 26.57
C THR A 227 -8.37 -0.28 27.64
N SER A 228 -8.15 0.32 28.79
CA SER A 228 -7.65 -0.38 29.97
C SER A 228 -8.51 -0.02 31.19
N PHE A 229 -8.96 -1.01 31.90
CA PHE A 229 -9.73 -0.83 33.10
C PHE A 229 -9.32 -1.89 34.14
N ARG A 230 -8.95 -1.47 35.34
CA ARG A 230 -8.54 -2.34 36.48
C ARG A 230 -7.47 -3.38 36.09
N GLY A 231 -6.49 -3.02 35.27
CA GLY A 231 -5.42 -3.91 34.85
C GLY A 231 -5.79 -4.87 33.70
N ILE A 232 -7.03 -4.82 33.20
CA ILE A 232 -7.47 -5.61 32.04
C ILE A 232 -7.35 -4.72 30.80
N TYR A 233 -6.74 -5.26 29.76
CA TYR A 233 -6.56 -4.63 28.44
C TYR A 233 -7.55 -5.22 27.44
N TRP A 234 -8.22 -4.31 26.72
CA TRP A 234 -9.17 -4.66 25.66
C TRP A 234 -8.74 -3.97 24.35
N PHE A 235 -8.66 -4.72 23.25
CA PHE A 235 -8.35 -4.21 21.91
C PHE A 235 -8.93 -5.13 20.82
#